data_92ccf3d59f9de95ae0cbdf4f447f88b5
#
_entry.id   92ccf3d59f9de95ae0cbdf4f447f88b5
#
_cell.length_a   1.000
_cell.length_b   1.000
_cell.length_c   1.000
_cell.angle_alpha   90.00
_cell.angle_beta   90.00
_cell.angle_gamma   90.00
#
_symmetry.space_group_name_H-M   'P 1'
#
loop_
_entity.id
_entity.type
_entity.pdbx_description
1 polymer ?
#
loop_
_entity_poly.entity_id
_entity_poly.type
_entity_poly.pdbx_seq_one_letter_code
_entity_poly.pdbx_strand_id
1 'polypeptide(L)'
;RQMCIRDRLRSIAAREPAYGQVVSTMSVLVDRFVASADMDTAMRMLIVQTIGFEVASSPMLLDTLCACFDNLDSKTGACEQLGIRRQTLYNRLDKVTQMVGVDYNDKKNWSMLLFAAKLAKSWQERHSE
;
A
#
# COMPACT_ATOMS: atom_id res chain seq x y z
N ARG A 1 -1.23 28.66 -15.57
CA ARG A 1 -0.57 29.02 -14.33
C ARG A 1 -0.51 27.81 -13.39
N GLN A 2 0.69 27.37 -13.09
CA GLN A 2 0.83 26.26 -12.14
C GLN A 2 0.60 26.78 -10.72
N MET A 3 -0.38 26.18 -10.06
CA MET A 3 -0.62 26.40 -8.63
C MET A 3 0.49 25.72 -7.83
N CYS A 4 1.05 26.38 -6.82
CA CYS A 4 2.08 25.74 -5.99
C CYS A 4 1.49 24.54 -5.21
N ILE A 5 2.32 23.61 -4.85
CA ILE A 5 1.90 22.37 -4.17
C ILE A 5 1.13 22.68 -2.89
N ARG A 6 1.61 23.67 -2.10
CA ARG A 6 0.95 24.08 -0.86
C ARG A 6 -0.48 24.56 -1.10
N ASP A 7 -0.70 25.37 -2.14
CA ASP A 7 -2.02 25.92 -2.45
C ASP A 7 -2.95 24.84 -2.99
N ARG A 8 -2.41 23.88 -3.75
CA ARG A 8 -3.19 22.71 -4.18
C ARG A 8 -3.65 21.89 -3.00
N LEU A 9 -2.78 21.62 -2.04
CA LEU A 9 -3.11 20.85 -0.85
C LEU A 9 -4.18 21.54 -0.02
N ARG A 10 -4.10 22.85 0.15
CA ARG A 10 -5.14 23.63 0.84
C ARG A 10 -6.48 23.54 0.11
N SER A 11 -6.48 23.67 -1.19
CA SER A 11 -7.69 23.57 -2.01
C SER A 11 -8.35 22.19 -1.91
N ILE A 12 -7.54 21.13 -1.88
CA ILE A 12 -8.02 19.75 -1.74
C ILE A 12 -8.61 19.56 -0.33
N ALA A 13 -7.87 19.93 0.70
CA ALA A 13 -8.31 19.80 2.10
C ALA A 13 -9.63 20.55 2.36
N ALA A 14 -9.78 21.73 1.77
CA ALA A 14 -11.00 22.53 1.92
C ALA A 14 -12.25 21.88 1.29
N ARG A 15 -12.07 20.92 0.37
CA ARG A 15 -13.17 20.22 -0.28
C ARG A 15 -13.53 18.90 0.39
N GLU A 16 -12.71 18.44 1.32
CA GLU A 16 -12.92 17.17 1.99
C GLU A 16 -13.91 17.31 3.17
N PRO A 17 -14.76 16.28 3.38
CA PRO A 17 -15.69 16.29 4.51
C PRO A 17 -15.01 16.36 5.88
N ALA A 18 -13.76 15.90 5.93
CA ALA A 18 -12.95 15.92 7.14
C ALA A 18 -12.23 17.26 7.37
N TYR A 19 -12.51 18.26 6.57
CA TYR A 19 -11.93 19.58 6.75
C TYR A 19 -12.26 20.12 8.15
N GLY A 20 -11.24 20.54 8.86
CA GLY A 20 -11.35 20.93 10.27
C GLY A 20 -10.63 19.97 11.21
N GLN A 21 -10.30 18.76 10.73
CA GLN A 21 -9.40 17.85 11.44
C GLN A 21 -7.96 18.08 10.98
N VAL A 22 -6.99 17.55 11.74
CA VAL A 22 -5.59 17.58 11.30
C VAL A 22 -5.44 16.59 10.14
N VAL A 23 -5.35 17.12 8.94
CA VAL A 23 -5.16 16.33 7.73
C VAL A 23 -3.67 16.32 7.40
N SER A 24 -3.04 15.15 7.40
CA SER A 24 -1.64 15.04 7.02
C SER A 24 -1.50 15.28 5.51
N THR A 25 -0.41 15.94 5.12
CA THR A 25 -0.08 16.14 3.69
C THR A 25 -0.06 14.82 2.93
N MET A 26 0.48 13.78 3.55
CA MET A 26 0.58 12.46 2.93
C MET A 26 -0.80 11.84 2.68
N SER A 27 -1.73 11.94 3.63
CA SER A 27 -3.10 11.44 3.45
C SER A 27 -3.80 12.11 2.28
N VAL A 28 -3.70 13.45 2.17
CA VAL A 28 -4.30 14.21 1.08
C VAL A 28 -3.71 13.79 -0.28
N LEU A 29 -2.41 13.60 -0.34
CA LEU A 29 -1.74 13.16 -1.58
C LEU A 29 -2.16 11.76 -1.99
N VAL A 30 -2.27 10.84 -1.04
CA VAL A 30 -2.72 9.47 -1.31
C VAL A 30 -4.17 9.48 -1.82
N ASP A 31 -5.07 10.18 -1.15
CA ASP A 31 -6.47 10.28 -1.55
C ASP A 31 -6.61 10.89 -2.94
N ARG A 32 -5.84 11.95 -3.19
CA ARG A 32 -5.84 12.62 -4.50
C ARG A 32 -5.29 11.71 -5.59
N PHE A 33 -4.24 10.98 -5.30
CA PHE A 33 -3.65 10.00 -6.21
C PHE A 33 -4.66 8.91 -6.56
N VAL A 34 -5.35 8.37 -5.57
CA VAL A 34 -6.37 7.33 -5.76
C VAL A 34 -7.58 7.85 -6.54
N ALA A 35 -7.94 9.13 -6.39
CA ALA A 35 -9.08 9.75 -7.07
C ALA A 35 -8.78 10.19 -8.51
N SER A 36 -7.54 10.11 -8.98
CA SER A 36 -7.13 10.55 -10.32
C SER A 36 -7.70 9.64 -11.42
N ALA A 37 -8.22 10.24 -12.50
CA ALA A 37 -8.87 9.52 -13.59
C ALA A 37 -7.93 8.57 -14.36
N ASP A 38 -6.64 8.91 -14.47
CA ASP A 38 -5.65 8.11 -15.20
C ASP A 38 -4.92 7.09 -14.33
N MET A 39 -5.51 6.78 -13.19
CA MET A 39 -4.87 5.94 -12.19
C MET A 39 -4.69 4.48 -12.60
N ASP A 40 -5.57 3.94 -13.43
CA ASP A 40 -5.54 2.51 -13.75
C ASP A 40 -4.20 2.07 -14.34
N THR A 41 -3.71 2.80 -15.34
CA THR A 41 -2.44 2.48 -15.96
C THR A 41 -1.27 2.72 -15.00
N ALA A 42 -1.25 3.87 -14.33
CA ALA A 42 -0.20 4.21 -13.38
C ALA A 42 -0.14 3.22 -12.22
N MET A 43 -1.29 2.83 -11.68
CA MET A 43 -1.39 1.84 -10.60
C MET A 43 -0.92 0.47 -11.04
N ARG A 44 -1.34 0.01 -12.20
CA ARG A 44 -0.88 -1.29 -12.73
C ARG A 44 0.63 -1.30 -12.91
N MET A 45 1.19 -0.24 -13.47
CA MET A 45 2.63 -0.13 -13.64
C MET A 45 3.36 -0.12 -12.31
N LEU A 46 2.88 0.68 -11.34
CA LEU A 46 3.46 0.74 -10.00
C LEU A 46 3.44 -0.63 -9.31
N ILE A 47 2.29 -1.30 -9.35
CA ILE A 47 2.11 -2.62 -8.73
C ILE A 47 3.03 -3.64 -9.40
N VAL A 48 3.00 -3.73 -10.71
CA VAL A 48 3.80 -4.71 -11.46
C VAL A 48 5.29 -4.48 -11.26
N GLN A 49 5.74 -3.22 -11.26
CA GLN A 49 7.15 -2.90 -11.08
C GLN A 49 7.63 -3.09 -9.63
N THR A 50 6.75 -2.95 -8.66
CA THR A 50 7.13 -3.01 -7.23
C THR A 50 6.98 -4.41 -6.66
N ILE A 51 5.82 -5.05 -6.84
CA ILE A 51 5.54 -6.37 -6.25
C ILE A 51 5.45 -7.51 -7.26
N GLY A 52 5.39 -7.18 -8.54
CA GLY A 52 5.25 -8.17 -9.60
C GLY A 52 3.84 -8.73 -9.72
N PHE A 53 3.57 -9.29 -10.88
CA PHE A 53 2.26 -9.88 -11.19
C PHE A 53 1.94 -11.09 -10.30
N GLU A 54 2.92 -11.92 -10.03
CA GLU A 54 2.71 -13.15 -9.24
C GLU A 54 2.25 -12.86 -7.81
N VAL A 55 2.91 -11.91 -7.14
CA VAL A 55 2.53 -11.49 -5.78
C VAL A 55 1.18 -10.77 -5.80
N ALA A 56 0.98 -9.87 -6.76
CA ALA A 56 -0.27 -9.12 -6.89
C ALA A 56 -1.48 -10.05 -7.16
N SER A 57 -1.25 -11.19 -7.82
CA SER A 57 -2.29 -12.17 -8.14
C SER A 57 -2.51 -13.22 -7.06
N SER A 58 -1.71 -13.21 -5.99
CA SER A 58 -1.83 -14.16 -4.87
C SER A 58 -2.57 -13.50 -3.70
N PRO A 59 -3.85 -13.85 -3.45
CA PRO A 59 -4.58 -13.29 -2.31
C PRO A 59 -3.88 -13.54 -0.98
N MET A 60 -3.30 -14.71 -0.80
CA MET A 60 -2.59 -15.07 0.43
C MET A 60 -1.37 -14.17 0.67
N LEU A 61 -0.53 -13.97 -0.35
CA LEU A 61 0.66 -13.13 -0.21
C LEU A 61 0.30 -11.67 -0.08
N LEU A 62 -0.70 -11.21 -0.81
CA LEU A 62 -1.17 -9.84 -0.75
C LEU A 62 -1.75 -9.52 0.64
N ASP A 63 -2.57 -10.40 1.20
CA ASP A 63 -3.11 -10.24 2.55
C ASP A 63 -2.00 -10.24 3.60
N THR A 64 -0.99 -11.08 3.41
CA THR A 64 0.17 -11.12 4.32
C THR A 64 0.92 -9.79 4.33
N LEU A 65 1.20 -9.23 3.16
CA LEU A 65 1.88 -7.94 3.05
C LEU A 65 1.03 -6.80 3.60
N CYS A 66 -0.28 -6.82 3.36
CA CYS A 66 -1.19 -5.82 3.92
C CYS A 66 -1.25 -5.88 5.44
N ALA A 67 -1.25 -7.08 6.03
CA ALA A 67 -1.21 -7.24 7.48
C ALA A 67 0.12 -6.70 8.06
N CYS A 68 1.23 -6.90 7.36
CA CYS A 68 2.52 -6.31 7.73
C CYS A 68 2.50 -4.79 7.62
N PHE A 69 1.84 -4.24 6.64
CA PHE A 69 1.65 -2.79 6.51
C PHE A 69 0.82 -2.23 7.67
N ASP A 70 -0.27 -2.89 8.01
CA ASP A 70 -1.15 -2.47 9.11
C ASP A 70 -0.48 -2.59 10.48
N ASN A 71 0.57 -3.40 10.61
CA ASN A 71 1.29 -3.70 11.85
C ASN A 71 2.80 -3.53 11.66
N LEU A 72 3.25 -2.35 11.22
CA LEU A 72 4.63 -2.10 10.84
C LEU A 72 5.65 -2.45 11.93
N ASP A 73 5.31 -2.19 13.18
CA ASP A 73 6.20 -2.41 14.32
C ASP A 73 5.95 -3.73 15.05
N SER A 74 5.02 -4.56 14.57
CA SER A 74 4.61 -5.76 15.29
C SER A 74 4.35 -6.96 14.39
N LYS A 75 5.31 -7.87 14.33
CA LYS A 75 5.10 -9.17 13.67
C LYS A 75 4.02 -9.98 14.37
N THR A 76 3.92 -9.86 15.68
CA THR A 76 2.86 -10.50 16.47
C THR A 76 1.48 -9.98 16.04
N GLY A 77 1.34 -8.66 15.90
CA GLY A 77 0.09 -8.05 15.42
C GLY A 77 -0.31 -8.54 14.03
N ALA A 78 0.65 -8.64 13.11
CA ALA A 78 0.41 -9.18 11.78
C ALA A 78 -0.07 -10.64 11.83
N CYS A 79 0.57 -11.47 12.67
CA CYS A 79 0.16 -12.86 12.87
C CYS A 79 -1.26 -12.98 13.42
N GLU A 80 -1.61 -12.16 14.40
CA GLU A 80 -2.94 -12.12 14.98
C GLU A 80 -3.99 -11.71 13.95
N GLN A 81 -3.72 -10.68 13.17
CA GLN A 81 -4.61 -10.22 12.10
C GLN A 81 -4.87 -11.31 11.06
N LEU A 82 -3.84 -12.09 10.71
CA LEU A 82 -3.94 -13.17 9.71
C LEU A 82 -4.40 -14.50 10.29
N GLY A 83 -4.40 -14.65 11.61
CA GLY A 83 -4.71 -15.94 12.25
C GLY A 83 -3.68 -17.02 11.97
N ILE A 84 -2.40 -16.67 11.86
CA ILE A 84 -1.32 -17.59 11.54
C ILE A 84 -0.22 -17.56 12.60
N ARG A 85 0.60 -18.60 12.60
CA ARG A 85 1.79 -18.69 13.45
C ARG A 85 2.95 -17.88 12.87
N ARG A 86 3.86 -17.48 13.72
CA ARG A 86 5.04 -16.70 13.35
C ARG A 86 5.87 -17.38 12.25
N GLN A 87 6.07 -18.68 12.36
CA GLN A 87 6.81 -19.45 11.35
C GLN A 87 6.13 -19.36 9.98
N THR A 88 4.83 -19.46 9.94
CA THR A 88 4.05 -19.32 8.69
C THR A 88 4.23 -17.92 8.10
N LEU A 89 4.20 -16.88 8.94
CA LEU A 89 4.44 -15.52 8.48
C LEU A 89 5.81 -15.40 7.81
N TYR A 90 6.87 -15.85 8.48
CA TYR A 90 8.22 -15.76 7.91
C TYR A 90 8.38 -16.58 6.64
N ASN A 91 7.76 -17.76 6.56
CA ASN A 91 7.78 -18.56 5.32
C ASN A 91 7.14 -17.81 4.15
N ARG A 92 6.04 -17.10 4.39
CA ARG A 92 5.38 -16.28 3.37
C ARG A 92 6.23 -15.07 2.98
N LEU A 93 6.86 -14.39 3.95
CA LEU A 93 7.74 -13.26 3.68
C LEU A 93 8.99 -13.69 2.89
N ASP A 94 9.57 -14.84 3.22
CA ASP A 94 10.70 -15.41 2.47
C ASP A 94 10.30 -15.71 1.02
N LYS A 95 9.09 -16.22 0.81
CA LYS A 95 8.58 -16.48 -0.53
C LYS A 95 8.45 -15.18 -1.34
N VAL A 96 7.94 -14.11 -0.73
CA VAL A 96 7.86 -12.80 -1.37
C VAL A 96 9.27 -12.29 -1.71
N THR A 97 10.21 -12.39 -0.77
CA THR A 97 11.61 -12.00 -0.97
C THR A 97 12.22 -12.75 -2.17
N GLN A 98 11.96 -14.03 -2.30
CA GLN A 98 12.44 -14.82 -3.44
C GLN A 98 11.82 -14.38 -4.76
N MET A 99 10.52 -14.04 -4.77
CA MET A 99 9.81 -13.64 -5.97
C MET A 99 10.18 -12.22 -6.42
N VAL A 100 10.33 -11.28 -5.48
CA VAL A 100 10.48 -9.85 -5.78
C VAL A 100 11.93 -9.39 -5.69
N GLY A 101 12.77 -10.10 -4.94
CA GLY A 101 14.16 -9.73 -4.73
C GLY A 101 14.37 -8.62 -3.71
N VAL A 102 13.36 -8.31 -2.90
CA VAL A 102 13.44 -7.32 -1.83
C VAL A 102 13.40 -8.03 -0.49
N ASP A 103 14.45 -7.83 0.32
CA ASP A 103 14.55 -8.43 1.65
C ASP A 103 13.77 -7.59 2.67
N TYR A 104 13.07 -8.26 3.59
CA TYR A 104 12.33 -7.57 4.66
C TYR A 104 13.25 -6.89 5.69
N ASN A 105 14.57 -7.10 5.65
CA ASN A 105 15.54 -6.34 6.43
C ASN A 105 15.95 -5.03 5.75
N ASP A 106 15.71 -4.88 4.46
CA ASP A 106 15.88 -3.62 3.73
C ASP A 106 14.62 -2.75 3.96
N LYS A 107 14.63 -2.01 5.05
CA LYS A 107 13.46 -1.29 5.55
C LYS A 107 12.84 -0.34 4.54
N LYS A 108 13.67 0.37 3.78
CA LYS A 108 13.20 1.35 2.80
C LYS A 108 12.43 0.67 1.66
N ASN A 109 13.06 -0.27 0.99
CA ASN A 109 12.46 -0.96 -0.14
C ASN A 109 11.31 -1.86 0.30
N TRP A 110 11.42 -2.47 1.48
CA TRP A 110 10.35 -3.26 2.06
C TRP A 110 9.11 -2.41 2.35
N SER A 111 9.28 -1.21 2.91
CA SER A 111 8.15 -0.29 3.15
C SER A 111 7.44 0.11 1.87
N MET A 112 8.20 0.36 0.79
CA MET A 112 7.63 0.65 -0.52
C MET A 112 6.81 -0.53 -1.05
N LEU A 113 7.32 -1.75 -0.87
CA LEU A 113 6.63 -2.98 -1.27
C LEU A 113 5.34 -3.18 -0.49
N LEU A 114 5.35 -2.96 0.82
CA LEU A 114 4.14 -3.06 1.65
C LEU A 114 3.08 -2.04 1.23
N PHE A 115 3.51 -0.81 0.95
CA PHE A 115 2.61 0.23 0.48
C PHE A 115 1.97 -0.14 -0.87
N ALA A 116 2.78 -0.63 -1.81
CA ALA A 116 2.28 -1.09 -3.11
C ALA A 116 1.28 -2.24 -2.97
N ALA A 117 1.52 -3.17 -2.03
CA ALA A 117 0.59 -4.25 -1.74
C ALA A 117 -0.75 -3.73 -1.20
N LYS A 118 -0.72 -2.75 -0.31
CA LYS A 118 -1.94 -2.13 0.22
C LYS A 118 -2.73 -1.43 -0.88
N LEU A 119 -2.05 -0.70 -1.76
CA LEU A 119 -2.68 -0.07 -2.91
C LEU A 119 -3.30 -1.11 -3.85
N ALA A 120 -2.58 -2.19 -4.13
CA ALA A 120 -3.06 -3.27 -5.00
C ALA A 120 -4.34 -3.89 -4.47
N LYS A 121 -4.38 -4.20 -3.18
CA LYS A 121 -5.57 -4.77 -2.54
C LYS A 121 -6.75 -3.81 -2.59
N SER A 122 -6.56 -2.56 -2.23
CA SER A 122 -7.61 -1.54 -2.27
C SER A 122 -8.15 -1.34 -3.68
N TRP A 123 -7.27 -1.34 -4.67
CA TRP A 123 -7.65 -1.20 -6.06
C TRP A 123 -8.46 -2.40 -6.55
N GLN A 124 -8.04 -3.62 -6.21
CA GLN A 124 -8.76 -4.85 -6.57
C GLN A 124 -10.15 -4.90 -5.93
N GLU A 125 -10.29 -4.50 -4.68
CA GLU A 125 -11.57 -4.45 -3.97
C GLU A 125 -12.56 -3.48 -4.65
N ARG A 126 -12.07 -2.34 -5.14
CA ARG A 126 -12.90 -1.36 -5.86
C ARG A 126 -13.36 -1.84 -7.23
N HIS A 127 -12.58 -2.70 -7.89
CA HIS A 127 -12.84 -3.13 -9.27
C HIS A 127 -13.38 -4.56 -9.37
N SER A 128 -13.66 -5.20 -8.25
CA SER A 128 -14.21 -6.56 -8.20
C SER A 128 -15.74 -6.59 -8.12
N GLU A 129 -16.38 -5.44 -8.02
CA GLU A 129 -17.84 -5.32 -8.01
C GLU A 129 -18.41 -5.22 -9.42
#